data_242a07b5544be5590fbb6cd577f3d328
#
_entry.id   242a07b5544be5590fbb6cd577f3d328
#
_cell.length_a   1.000
_cell.length_b   1.000
_cell.length_c   1.000
_cell.angle_alpha   90.00
_cell.angle_beta   90.00
_cell.angle_gamma   90.00
#
_symmetry.space_group_name_H-M   'P 1'
#
loop_
_entity.id
_entity.type
_entity.pdbx_description
1 polymer ?
#
loop_
_entity_poly.entity_id
_entity_poly.type
_entity_poly.pdbx_seq_one_letter_code
_entity_poly.pdbx_strand_id
1 'polypeptide(L)'
;MIRRLRTEKGLSQDELAEKLFVTRQAVSRWENGETTPNPETLKQLSRLFDVSINTLLGAPRQLVCQCCGMPLEDAVTSREPDGSFNEDYCKWCYDGGTFKYAGMDQLIDFCVAHMASEVWPAEQVRAHMEAVVPGLKHWKR
;
A
#
# COMPACT_ATOMS: atom_id res chain seq x y z
N MET A 1 8.23 4.50 14.12
CA MET A 1 8.43 3.92 12.78
C MET A 1 9.54 4.62 11.99
N ILE A 2 9.54 5.94 11.91
CA ILE A 2 10.58 6.70 11.18
C ILE A 2 11.97 6.44 11.75
N ARG A 3 12.12 6.47 13.09
CA ARG A 3 13.40 6.18 13.75
C ARG A 3 13.92 4.79 13.37
N ARG A 4 13.06 3.79 13.41
CA ARG A 4 13.43 2.41 13.07
C ARG A 4 13.92 2.30 11.63
N LEU A 5 13.18 2.86 10.69
CA LEU A 5 13.53 2.83 9.27
C LEU A 5 14.83 3.59 9.00
N ARG A 6 14.98 4.76 9.63
CA ARG A 6 16.20 5.55 9.54
C ARG A 6 17.41 4.76 10.03
N THR A 7 17.28 4.14 11.20
CA THR A 7 18.35 3.36 11.81
C THR A 7 18.71 2.15 10.96
N GLU A 8 17.73 1.46 10.40
CA GLU A 8 17.94 0.32 9.50
C GLU A 8 18.75 0.72 8.25
N LYS A 9 18.59 1.95 7.79
CA LYS A 9 19.35 2.48 6.66
C LYS A 9 20.70 3.09 7.07
N GLY A 10 21.00 3.10 8.34
CA GLY A 10 22.27 3.66 8.84
C GLY A 10 22.35 5.18 8.76
N LEU A 11 21.24 5.87 8.73
CA LEU A 11 21.20 7.33 8.63
C LEU A 11 21.06 7.97 10.01
N SER A 12 21.78 9.10 10.23
CA SER A 12 21.58 9.96 11.40
C SER A 12 20.37 10.85 11.17
N GLN A 13 19.89 11.51 12.24
CA GLN A 13 18.84 12.52 12.12
C GLN A 13 19.24 13.66 11.19
N ASP A 14 20.50 14.09 11.26
CA ASP A 14 21.03 15.14 10.38
C ASP A 14 21.03 14.70 8.93
N GLU A 15 21.47 13.47 8.65
CA GLU A 15 21.51 12.94 7.30
C GLU A 15 20.10 12.81 6.69
N LEU A 16 19.14 12.35 7.48
CA LEU A 16 17.75 12.27 7.02
C LEU A 16 17.19 13.67 6.75
N ALA A 17 17.46 14.63 7.65
CA ALA A 17 17.03 16.01 7.48
C ALA A 17 17.56 16.62 6.17
N GLU A 18 18.83 16.40 5.86
CA GLU A 18 19.44 16.86 4.61
C GLU A 18 18.75 16.28 3.38
N LYS A 19 18.45 14.98 3.39
CA LYS A 19 17.78 14.30 2.28
C LYS A 19 16.38 14.83 2.02
N LEU A 20 15.71 15.30 3.05
CA LEU A 20 14.32 15.80 2.97
C LEU A 20 14.22 17.32 2.91
N PHE A 21 15.35 18.03 2.97
CA PHE A 21 15.40 19.50 3.02
C PHE A 21 14.60 20.07 4.18
N VAL A 22 14.71 19.45 5.34
CA VAL A 22 14.08 19.88 6.59
C VAL A 22 15.12 20.03 7.68
N THR A 23 14.73 20.53 8.87
CA THR A 23 15.63 20.68 10.00
C THR A 23 15.75 19.36 10.77
N ARG A 24 16.86 19.19 11.47
CA ARG A 24 17.04 18.06 12.41
C ARG A 24 15.95 18.06 13.49
N GLN A 25 15.56 19.25 13.97
CA GLN A 25 14.50 19.38 14.95
C GLN A 25 13.18 18.81 14.44
N ALA A 26 12.86 18.99 13.16
CA ALA A 26 11.66 18.42 12.55
C ALA A 26 11.70 16.88 12.62
N VAL A 27 12.82 16.28 12.23
CA VAL A 27 13.02 14.83 12.31
C VAL A 27 12.87 14.34 13.76
N SER A 28 13.50 15.02 14.70
CA SER A 28 13.41 14.68 16.13
C SER A 28 11.96 14.68 16.62
N ARG A 29 11.19 15.70 16.26
CA ARG A 29 9.77 15.81 16.64
C ARG A 29 8.93 14.68 16.07
N TRP A 30 9.18 14.30 14.82
CA TRP A 30 8.49 13.16 14.21
C TRP A 30 8.77 11.87 14.96
N GLU A 31 10.03 11.64 15.31
CA GLU A 31 10.45 10.42 16.00
C GLU A 31 9.92 10.35 17.44
N ASN A 32 9.73 11.51 18.08
CA ASN A 32 9.18 11.60 19.43
C ASN A 32 7.64 11.63 19.46
N GLY A 33 6.99 11.65 18.30
CA GLY A 33 5.54 11.70 18.22
C GLY A 33 4.92 13.06 18.49
N GLU A 34 5.73 14.12 18.53
CA GLU A 34 5.27 15.50 18.78
C GLU A 34 4.54 16.08 17.57
N THR A 35 5.03 15.77 16.37
CA THR A 35 4.43 16.23 15.11
C THR A 35 4.47 15.11 14.08
N THR A 36 3.66 15.25 13.02
CA THR A 36 3.65 14.32 11.89
C THR A 36 4.16 15.06 10.65
N PRO A 37 4.97 14.42 9.79
CA PRO A 37 5.39 15.03 8.53
C PRO A 37 4.18 15.41 7.68
N ASN A 38 4.28 16.49 6.90
CA ASN A 38 3.23 16.87 5.98
C ASN A 38 3.12 15.86 4.83
N PRO A 39 2.01 15.87 4.04
CA PRO A 39 1.81 14.87 2.98
C PRO A 39 2.96 14.80 1.97
N GLU A 40 3.56 15.92 1.61
CA GLU A 40 4.69 15.96 0.68
C GLU A 40 5.91 15.24 1.24
N THR A 41 6.22 15.50 2.50
CA THR A 41 7.33 14.84 3.21
C THR A 41 7.06 13.35 3.41
N LEU A 42 5.81 12.98 3.69
CA LEU A 42 5.44 11.55 3.80
C LEU A 42 5.69 10.82 2.49
N LYS A 43 5.40 11.44 1.34
CA LYS A 43 5.70 10.84 0.03
C LYS A 43 7.19 10.64 -0.17
N GLN A 44 8.01 11.62 0.21
CA GLN A 44 9.46 11.53 0.12
C GLN A 44 10.00 10.42 1.03
N LEU A 45 9.51 10.32 2.26
CA LEU A 45 9.89 9.28 3.21
C LEU A 45 9.49 7.90 2.68
N SER A 46 8.31 7.77 2.12
CA SER A 46 7.82 6.53 1.51
C SER A 46 8.77 6.04 0.42
N ARG A 47 9.23 6.94 -0.44
CA ARG A 47 10.19 6.61 -1.51
C ARG A 47 11.57 6.26 -0.95
N LEU A 48 12.04 7.04 0.01
CA LEU A 48 13.36 6.84 0.60
C LEU A 48 13.47 5.51 1.33
N PHE A 49 12.45 5.15 2.10
CA PHE A 49 12.43 3.91 2.89
C PHE A 49 11.79 2.74 2.16
N ASP A 50 11.20 2.98 0.99
CA ASP A 50 10.51 1.97 0.19
C ASP A 50 9.41 1.25 0.99
N VAL A 51 8.58 2.03 1.66
CA VAL A 51 7.42 1.56 2.42
C VAL A 51 6.22 2.44 2.12
N SER A 52 4.99 1.92 2.32
CA SER A 52 3.79 2.72 2.14
C SER A 52 3.68 3.81 3.21
N ILE A 53 2.90 4.86 2.92
CA ILE A 53 2.62 5.92 3.90
C ILE A 53 1.87 5.34 5.09
N ASN A 54 0.95 4.39 4.86
CA ASN A 54 0.24 3.72 5.94
C ASN A 54 1.23 3.05 6.91
N THR A 55 2.25 2.38 6.38
CA THR A 55 3.31 1.76 7.18
C THR A 55 4.13 2.81 7.94
N LEU A 56 4.47 3.94 7.30
CA LEU A 56 5.16 5.04 7.97
C LEU A 56 4.40 5.56 9.19
N LEU A 57 3.08 5.58 9.11
CA LEU A 57 2.20 6.03 10.19
C LEU A 57 1.94 4.95 11.24
N GLY A 58 2.62 3.80 11.17
CA GLY A 58 2.45 2.69 12.09
C GLY A 58 1.31 1.76 11.72
N ALA A 59 0.92 1.71 10.44
CA ALA A 59 -0.17 0.89 9.91
C ALA A 59 -1.50 1.11 10.67
N PRO A 60 -2.00 2.38 10.75
CA PRO A 60 -3.20 2.69 11.53
C PRO A 60 -4.47 2.06 10.97
N ARG A 61 -4.47 1.59 9.73
CA ARG A 61 -5.64 0.96 9.10
C ARG A 61 -5.22 -0.31 8.36
N GLN A 62 -6.10 -1.31 8.37
CA GLN A 62 -5.95 -2.46 7.48
C GLN A 62 -6.45 -2.03 6.09
N LEU A 63 -5.52 -1.90 5.15
CA LEU A 63 -5.86 -1.56 3.77
C LEU A 63 -6.28 -2.82 3.01
N VAL A 64 -7.21 -2.65 2.07
CA VAL A 64 -7.64 -3.72 1.16
C VAL A 64 -7.60 -3.22 -0.27
N CYS A 65 -7.33 -4.11 -1.21
CA CYS A 65 -7.32 -3.77 -2.63
C CYS A 65 -8.74 -3.39 -3.08
N GLN A 66 -8.88 -2.22 -3.67
CA GLN A 66 -10.17 -1.70 -4.12
C GLN A 66 -10.61 -2.28 -5.46
N CYS A 67 -9.91 -3.28 -5.93
CA CYS A 67 -10.25 -4.02 -7.15
C CYS A 67 -10.66 -5.46 -6.82
N CYS A 68 -9.88 -6.19 -6.02
CA CYS A 68 -10.16 -7.60 -5.68
C CYS A 68 -10.47 -7.84 -4.21
N GLY A 69 -10.23 -6.87 -3.33
CA GLY A 69 -10.56 -6.97 -1.91
C GLY A 69 -9.53 -7.70 -1.04
N MET A 70 -8.39 -8.10 -1.58
CA MET A 70 -7.37 -8.76 -0.75
C MET A 70 -6.72 -7.77 0.23
N PRO A 71 -6.28 -8.24 1.41
CA PRO A 71 -5.54 -7.37 2.32
C PRO A 71 -4.23 -6.87 1.69
N LEU A 72 -3.90 -5.61 1.92
CA LEU A 72 -2.68 -5.00 1.38
C LEU A 72 -1.60 -4.91 2.45
N GLU A 73 -0.43 -5.44 2.11
CA GLU A 73 0.83 -5.21 2.81
C GLU A 73 1.80 -4.61 1.80
N ASP A 74 2.89 -4.01 2.25
CA ASP A 74 3.83 -3.34 1.35
C ASP A 74 4.33 -4.23 0.21
N ALA A 75 4.57 -5.52 0.50
CA ALA A 75 5.07 -6.46 -0.49
C ALA A 75 4.10 -6.71 -1.66
N VAL A 76 2.80 -6.53 -1.44
CA VAL A 76 1.77 -6.81 -2.45
C VAL A 76 1.05 -5.55 -2.93
N THR A 77 1.39 -4.39 -2.39
CA THR A 77 0.80 -3.11 -2.80
C THR A 77 1.37 -2.69 -4.15
N SER A 78 0.49 -2.15 -5.01
CA SER A 78 0.88 -1.70 -6.34
C SER A 78 1.73 -0.44 -6.30
N ARG A 79 2.35 -0.14 -7.44
CA ARG A 79 3.21 1.05 -7.61
C ARG A 79 2.72 1.89 -8.77
N GLU A 80 2.88 3.19 -8.63
CA GLU A 80 2.71 4.14 -9.72
C GLU A 80 3.94 4.10 -10.64
N PRO A 81 3.88 4.69 -11.86
CA PRO A 81 5.04 4.73 -12.77
C PRO A 81 6.29 5.34 -12.15
N ASP A 82 6.15 6.25 -11.19
CA ASP A 82 7.28 6.88 -10.49
C ASP A 82 7.84 6.04 -9.34
N GLY A 83 7.29 4.85 -9.12
CA GLY A 83 7.72 3.95 -8.05
C GLY A 83 7.03 4.15 -6.71
N SER A 84 6.18 5.17 -6.56
CA SER A 84 5.45 5.41 -5.31
C SER A 84 4.35 4.37 -5.12
N PHE A 85 4.00 4.10 -3.86
CA PHE A 85 2.94 3.15 -3.52
C PHE A 85 1.56 3.68 -3.90
N ASN A 86 0.73 2.81 -4.48
CA ASN A 86 -0.70 3.06 -4.63
C ASN A 86 -1.44 2.21 -3.60
N GLU A 87 -1.87 2.79 -2.52
CA GLU A 87 -2.46 2.07 -1.38
C GLU A 87 -3.91 1.62 -1.62
N ASP A 88 -4.45 1.87 -2.81
CA ASP A 88 -5.81 1.44 -3.16
C ASP A 88 -5.84 0.07 -3.85
N TYR A 89 -4.73 -0.39 -4.42
CA TYR A 89 -4.72 -1.60 -5.26
C TYR A 89 -3.53 -2.51 -4.98
N CYS A 90 -3.71 -3.80 -5.22
CA CYS A 90 -2.59 -4.75 -5.19
C CYS A 90 -1.86 -4.79 -6.53
N LYS A 91 -0.63 -5.30 -6.52
CA LYS A 91 0.23 -5.36 -7.72
C LYS A 91 -0.31 -6.27 -8.82
N TRP A 92 -1.24 -7.17 -8.50
CA TRP A 92 -1.87 -8.05 -9.48
C TRP A 92 -3.08 -7.42 -10.15
N CYS A 93 -3.65 -6.38 -9.58
CA CYS A 93 -4.79 -5.66 -10.17
C CYS A 93 -4.36 -4.39 -10.88
N TYR A 94 -3.31 -3.75 -10.43
CA TYR A 94 -2.81 -2.49 -10.96
C TYR A 94 -1.29 -2.49 -10.91
N ASP A 95 -0.65 -2.02 -11.97
CA ASP A 95 0.81 -1.94 -12.03
C ASP A 95 1.24 -0.84 -12.98
N GLY A 96 2.07 0.07 -12.48
CA GLY A 96 2.70 1.10 -13.29
C GLY A 96 1.74 1.96 -14.10
N GLY A 97 0.57 2.25 -13.56
CA GLY A 97 -0.43 3.09 -14.23
C GLY A 97 -1.48 2.33 -15.03
N THR A 98 -1.45 1.00 -15.04
CA THR A 98 -2.35 0.18 -15.85
C THR A 98 -3.08 -0.85 -15.01
N PHE A 99 -4.41 -0.91 -15.16
CA PHE A 99 -5.22 -1.97 -14.57
C PHE A 99 -5.11 -3.25 -15.40
N LYS A 100 -5.04 -4.40 -14.72
CA LYS A 100 -4.85 -5.70 -15.36
C LYS A 100 -6.14 -6.31 -15.89
N TYR A 101 -7.30 -5.88 -15.38
CA TYR A 101 -8.60 -6.47 -15.70
C TYR A 101 -9.52 -5.45 -16.34
N ALA A 102 -10.08 -5.80 -17.51
CA ALA A 102 -11.03 -4.94 -18.22
C ALA A 102 -12.43 -5.03 -17.62
N GLY A 103 -12.78 -6.15 -17.00
CA GLY A 103 -14.10 -6.37 -16.43
C GLY A 103 -14.07 -7.19 -15.14
N MET A 104 -15.15 -7.07 -14.37
CA MET A 104 -15.32 -7.75 -13.10
C MET A 104 -15.28 -9.28 -13.26
N ASP A 105 -15.88 -9.81 -14.31
CA ASP A 105 -15.88 -11.25 -14.59
C ASP A 105 -14.47 -11.80 -14.75
N GLN A 106 -13.62 -11.08 -15.47
CA GLN A 106 -12.22 -11.44 -15.67
C GLN A 106 -11.46 -11.53 -14.34
N LEU A 107 -11.67 -10.54 -13.49
CA LEU A 107 -11.07 -10.50 -12.17
C LEU A 107 -11.54 -11.68 -11.32
N ILE A 108 -12.84 -11.93 -11.27
CA ILE A 108 -13.41 -13.01 -10.44
C ILE A 108 -12.89 -14.36 -10.93
N ASP A 109 -12.86 -14.60 -12.25
CA ASP A 109 -12.33 -15.84 -12.82
C ASP A 109 -10.86 -16.06 -12.42
N PHE A 110 -10.05 -15.01 -12.48
CA PHE A 110 -8.65 -15.07 -12.06
C PHE A 110 -8.54 -15.43 -10.57
N CYS A 111 -9.30 -14.76 -9.71
CA CYS A 111 -9.27 -15.02 -8.28
C CYS A 111 -9.72 -16.44 -7.95
N VAL A 112 -10.77 -16.93 -8.60
CA VAL A 112 -11.24 -18.31 -8.42
C VAL A 112 -10.14 -19.30 -8.79
N ALA A 113 -9.48 -19.09 -9.93
CA ALA A 113 -8.41 -19.97 -10.41
C ALA A 113 -7.22 -20.05 -9.45
N HIS A 114 -6.90 -18.94 -8.76
CA HIS A 114 -5.71 -18.85 -7.91
C HIS A 114 -5.99 -19.05 -6.43
N MET A 115 -7.23 -18.84 -5.98
CA MET A 115 -7.59 -18.92 -4.55
C MET A 115 -8.30 -20.21 -4.19
N ALA A 116 -8.86 -20.92 -5.16
CA ALA A 116 -9.59 -22.18 -4.91
C ALA A 116 -8.65 -23.25 -4.36
N SER A 117 -9.11 -23.98 -3.36
CA SER A 117 -8.36 -25.04 -2.69
C SER A 117 -9.33 -26.07 -2.13
N GLU A 118 -8.82 -27.13 -1.52
CA GLU A 118 -9.64 -28.12 -0.82
C GLU A 118 -10.39 -27.50 0.37
N VAL A 119 -9.74 -26.55 1.04
CA VAL A 119 -10.32 -25.84 2.19
C VAL A 119 -11.33 -24.79 1.75
N TRP A 120 -11.09 -24.17 0.58
CA TRP A 120 -11.95 -23.12 0.04
C TRP A 120 -12.30 -23.42 -1.43
N PRO A 121 -13.36 -24.23 -1.68
CA PRO A 121 -13.73 -24.65 -3.03
C PRO A 121 -14.05 -23.48 -3.96
N ALA A 122 -13.87 -23.68 -5.26
CA ALA A 122 -14.06 -22.67 -6.30
C ALA A 122 -15.44 -21.99 -6.22
N GLU A 123 -16.49 -22.75 -5.95
CA GLU A 123 -17.86 -22.22 -5.83
C GLU A 123 -17.98 -21.19 -4.69
N GLN A 124 -17.32 -21.49 -3.55
CA GLN A 124 -17.33 -20.61 -2.39
C GLN A 124 -16.48 -19.36 -2.64
N VAL A 125 -15.35 -19.49 -3.31
CA VAL A 125 -14.51 -18.36 -3.71
C VAL A 125 -15.31 -17.43 -4.61
N ARG A 126 -15.97 -17.97 -5.63
CA ARG A 126 -16.78 -17.20 -6.57
C ARG A 126 -17.92 -16.48 -5.85
N ALA A 127 -18.65 -17.16 -4.98
CA ALA A 127 -19.74 -16.53 -4.22
C ALA A 127 -19.23 -15.38 -3.35
N HIS A 128 -18.09 -15.56 -2.69
CA HIS A 128 -17.46 -14.52 -1.88
C HIS A 128 -17.08 -13.30 -2.74
N MET A 129 -16.42 -13.54 -3.87
CA MET A 129 -15.99 -12.46 -4.76
C MET A 129 -17.18 -11.70 -5.35
N GLU A 130 -18.22 -12.40 -5.76
CA GLU A 130 -19.44 -11.78 -6.29
C GLU A 130 -20.16 -10.92 -5.24
N ALA A 131 -20.03 -11.25 -3.96
CA ALA A 131 -20.59 -10.48 -2.87
C ALA A 131 -19.75 -9.23 -2.52
N VAL A 132 -18.43 -9.34 -2.60
CA VAL A 132 -17.49 -8.30 -2.12
C VAL A 132 -17.09 -7.33 -3.23
N VAL A 133 -16.72 -7.85 -4.40
CA VAL A 133 -16.10 -7.06 -5.48
C VAL A 133 -16.98 -5.89 -5.97
N PRO A 134 -18.30 -6.04 -6.18
CA PRO A 134 -19.10 -4.92 -6.68
C PRO A 134 -19.14 -3.70 -5.74
N GLY A 135 -18.85 -3.89 -4.47
CA GLY A 135 -18.81 -2.82 -3.48
C GLY A 135 -17.47 -2.08 -3.41
N LEU A 136 -16.45 -2.55 -4.11
CA LEU A 136 -15.12 -1.95 -4.07
C LEU A 136 -15.03 -0.71 -4.97
N LYS A 137 -14.16 0.21 -4.61
CA LYS A 137 -14.02 1.52 -5.26
C LYS A 137 -13.86 1.43 -6.78
N HIS A 138 -13.05 0.50 -7.26
CA HIS A 138 -12.77 0.36 -8.70
C HIS A 138 -14.02 0.03 -9.52
N TRP A 139 -14.94 -0.75 -8.95
CA TRP A 139 -16.14 -1.22 -9.63
C TRP A 139 -17.40 -0.40 -9.34
N LYS A 140 -17.33 0.48 -8.34
CA LYS A 140 -18.41 1.41 -8.04
C LYS A 140 -18.47 2.52 -9.09
N ARG A 141 -19.67 2.88 -9.47
CA ARG A 141 -19.93 4.03 -10.35
C ARG A 141 -20.47 5.21 -9.54
#